data_ddb6fa10a5ed37aa8085f9106df54139
#
_entry.id   ddb6fa10a5ed37aa8085f9106df54139
#
_cell.length_a   1.000
_cell.length_b   1.000
_cell.length_c   1.000
_cell.angle_alpha   90.00
_cell.angle_beta   90.00
_cell.angle_gamma   90.00
#
_symmetry.space_group_name_H-M   'P 1'
#
loop_
_entity.id
_entity.type
_entity.pdbx_description
1 polymer ?
#
loop_
_entity_poly.entity_id
_entity_poly.type
_entity_poly.pdbx_seq_one_letter_code
_entity_poly.pdbx_strand_id
1 'polypeptide(L)' 'MDDAILIALEAKRQLMIKSGMENGLQSRETINLSKQVDRLINAFEEQQQHENTPNYFRQSN' A
#
# COMPACT_ATOMS: atom_id res chain seq x y z
N MET A 1 5.20 -15.28 8.32
CA MET A 1 4.43 -14.83 7.95
C MET A 1 3.89 -13.78 8.51
N ASP A 2 3.86 -12.74 8.17
CA ASP A 2 3.48 -11.74 8.70
C ASP A 2 2.28 -11.29 8.16
N ASP A 3 1.22 -11.70 8.56
CA ASP A 3 -0.05 -11.27 8.12
C ASP A 3 -0.34 -9.90 8.65
N ALA A 4 0.44 -9.42 9.54
CA ALA A 4 0.18 -8.10 10.11
C ALA A 4 0.22 -7.02 9.04
N ILE A 5 1.17 -7.10 8.13
CA ILE A 5 1.25 -6.10 7.09
C ILE A 5 0.08 -6.23 6.15
N LEU A 6 -0.33 -7.43 5.86
CA LEU A 6 -1.42 -7.63 4.97
C LEU A 6 -2.72 -7.14 5.59
N ILE A 7 -2.91 -7.37 6.85
CA ILE A 7 -4.10 -6.91 7.54
C ILE A 7 -4.12 -5.39 7.55
N ALA A 8 -2.98 -4.79 7.84
CA ALA A 8 -2.91 -3.34 7.86
C ALA A 8 -3.17 -2.77 6.47
N LEU A 9 -2.65 -3.42 5.44
CA LEU A 9 -2.83 -2.96 4.10
C LEU A 9 -4.31 -2.99 3.71
N GLU A 10 -4.98 -4.08 4.04
CA GLU A 10 -6.38 -4.19 3.73
C GLU A 10 -7.20 -3.13 4.45
N ALA A 11 -6.90 -2.91 5.71
CA ALA A 11 -7.63 -1.93 6.48
C ALA A 11 -7.44 -0.54 5.88
N LYS A 12 -6.21 -0.21 5.48
CA LYS A 12 -5.97 1.10 4.93
C LYS A 12 -6.60 1.24 3.54
N ARG A 13 -6.62 0.17 2.78
CA ARG A 13 -7.23 0.25 1.47
C ARG A 13 -8.72 0.50 1.61
N GLN A 14 -9.36 -0.13 2.57
CA GLN A 14 -10.77 0.07 2.76
C GLN A 14 -11.04 1.53 3.16
N LEU A 15 -10.21 2.07 4.02
CA LEU A 15 -10.37 3.45 4.42
C LEU A 15 -10.15 4.38 3.25
N MET A 16 -9.19 4.06 2.39
CA MET A 16 -8.92 4.91 1.27
C MET A 16 -10.11 4.91 0.31
N ILE A 17 -10.68 3.74 0.05
CA ILE A 17 -11.80 3.63 -0.84
C ILE A 17 -12.99 4.41 -0.25
N LYS A 18 -13.24 4.25 1.03
CA LYS A 18 -14.34 4.92 1.64
C LYS A 18 -14.14 6.43 1.57
N SER A 19 -12.94 6.89 1.85
CA SER A 19 -12.65 8.30 1.80
C SER A 19 -12.82 8.83 0.38
N GLY A 20 -12.41 8.04 -0.60
CA GLY A 20 -12.55 8.45 -1.99
C GLY A 20 -14.01 8.60 -2.37
N MET A 21 -14.85 7.73 -1.84
CA MET A 21 -16.26 7.82 -2.15
C MET A 21 -16.93 8.96 -1.43
N GLU A 22 -16.52 9.24 -0.23
CA GLU A 22 -17.16 10.28 0.53
C GLU A 22 -16.58 11.66 0.29
N ASN A 23 -15.29 11.76 0.11
CA ASN A 23 -14.66 13.05 -0.02
C ASN A 23 -14.07 13.32 -1.38
N GLY A 24 -14.02 12.33 -2.22
CA GLY A 24 -13.43 12.54 -3.53
C GLY A 24 -12.03 11.98 -3.59
N LEU A 25 -11.65 11.45 -4.73
CA LEU A 25 -10.36 10.83 -4.88
C LEU A 25 -9.22 11.82 -4.80
N GLN A 26 -9.50 13.06 -5.01
CA GLN A 26 -8.46 14.04 -4.96
C GLN A 26 -8.43 14.79 -3.66
N SER A 27 -9.23 14.39 -2.69
CA SER A 27 -9.27 15.12 -1.44
C SER A 27 -7.97 14.84 -0.70
N ARG A 28 -7.59 15.73 0.16
CA ARG A 28 -6.36 15.60 0.90
C ARG A 28 -6.36 14.33 1.73
N GLU A 29 -7.50 14.04 2.32
CA GLU A 29 -7.61 12.87 3.13
C GLU A 29 -7.40 11.61 2.33
N THR A 30 -7.99 11.52 1.17
CA THR A 30 -7.83 10.35 0.32
C THR A 30 -6.39 10.23 -0.15
N ILE A 31 -5.77 11.32 -0.48
CA ILE A 31 -4.40 11.30 -0.94
C ILE A 31 -3.48 10.84 0.18
N ASN A 32 -3.75 11.28 1.41
CA ASN A 32 -2.94 10.84 2.52
C ASN A 32 -3.09 9.36 2.75
N LEU A 33 -4.30 8.84 2.66
CA LEU A 33 -4.53 7.42 2.84
C LEU A 33 -3.86 6.64 1.72
N SER A 34 -3.87 7.18 0.54
CA SER A 34 -3.24 6.53 -0.58
C SER A 34 -1.74 6.40 -0.35
N LYS A 35 -1.12 7.41 0.23
CA LYS A 35 0.28 7.35 0.52
C LYS A 35 0.58 6.29 1.57
N GLN A 36 -0.32 6.13 2.52
CA GLN A 36 -0.12 5.13 3.55
C GLN A 36 -0.24 3.73 2.94
N VAL A 37 -1.17 3.56 2.02
CA VAL A 37 -1.32 2.29 1.34
C VAL A 37 -0.04 1.98 0.56
N ASP A 38 0.50 2.97 -0.11
CA ASP A 38 1.70 2.78 -0.87
C ASP A 38 2.86 2.34 0.01
N ARG A 39 2.98 2.91 1.17
CA ARG A 39 4.04 2.53 2.06
C ARG A 39 3.89 1.10 2.51
N LEU A 40 2.66 0.69 2.78
CA LEU A 40 2.44 -0.67 3.21
C LEU A 40 2.72 -1.66 2.08
N ILE A 41 2.39 -1.28 0.86
CA ILE A 41 2.68 -2.13 -0.28
C ILE A 41 4.19 -2.28 -0.43
N ASN A 42 4.92 -1.19 -0.25
CA ASN A 42 6.35 -1.26 -0.33
C ASN A 42 6.93 -2.17 0.74
N ALA A 43 6.41 -2.07 1.94
CA ALA A 43 6.90 -2.89 3.03
C ALA A 43 6.63 -4.36 2.73
N PHE A 44 5.45 -4.63 2.18
CA PHE A 44 5.09 -6.00 1.89
C PHE A 44 5.99 -6.53 0.78
N GLU A 45 6.26 -5.74 -0.21
CA GLU A 45 7.09 -6.16 -1.29
C GLU A 45 8.52 -6.38 -0.84
N GLU A 46 8.98 -5.58 0.07
CA GLU A 46 10.30 -5.75 0.57
C GLU A 46 10.46 -7.06 1.32
N GLN A 47 9.45 -7.42 2.05
CA GLN A 47 9.49 -8.67 2.72
C GLN A 47 9.56 -9.80 1.74
N GLN A 48 8.81 -9.72 0.67
CA GLN A 48 8.84 -10.74 -0.30
C GLN A 48 10.13 -10.79 -1.03
N GLN A 49 10.73 -9.67 -1.27
CA GLN A 49 11.93 -9.64 -1.97
C GLN A 49 13.02 -10.31 -1.26
N HIS A 50 13.01 -10.29 0.04
CA HIS A 50 13.95 -10.92 0.77
C HIS A 50 14.07 -12.34 0.37
N GLU A 51 13.09 -12.93 -0.13
CA GLU A 51 13.11 -14.25 -0.47
C GLU A 51 13.83 -14.53 -1.67
N ASN A 52 13.61 -14.04 -2.70
CA ASN A 52 14.39 -14.30 -3.84
C ASN A 52 13.89 -13.60 -5.02
N THR A 53 13.20 -12.56 -4.90
CA THR A 53 12.65 -11.88 -6.02
C THR A 53 13.69 -11.11 -6.74
N PRO A 54 13.77 -11.26 -8.00
CA PRO A 54 14.76 -10.52 -8.74
C PRO A 54 14.45 -9.09 -8.70
N ASN A 55 15.44 -8.28 -8.79
CA ASN A 55 15.25 -6.94 -8.76
C ASN A 55 15.01 -6.24 -9.98
N TYR A 56 15.10 -6.82 -11.14
CA TYR A 56 14.99 -6.06 -12.33
C TYR A 56 13.67 -5.40 -12.47
N PHE A 57 12.64 -5.88 -11.86
CA PHE A 57 11.42 -5.23 -11.94
C PHE A 57 11.50 -3.92 -11.30
N ARG A 58 12.13 -3.81 -10.21
CA ARG A 58 12.12 -2.62 -9.50
C ARG A 58 12.98 -1.63 -10.07
N GLN A 59 13.92 -1.97 -10.75
CA GLN A 59 14.72 -1.03 -11.29
C GLN A 59 14.15 -0.26 -12.27
N SER A 60 13.15 -0.64 -12.82
CA SER A 60 12.55 0.12 -13.81
C SER A 60 12.02 1.34 -13.30
N ASN A 61 11.98 1.58 -12.16
CA ASN A 61 11.48 2.78 -11.77
C ASN A 61 12.29 3.67 -11.65
#